data_e431aef3bbef8932c81635c31561a960
#
_entry.id   e431aef3bbef8932c81635c31561a960
#
_cell.length_a   1.000
_cell.length_b   1.000
_cell.length_c   1.000
_cell.angle_alpha   90.00
_cell.angle_beta   90.00
_cell.angle_gamma   90.00
#
_symmetry.space_group_name_H-M   'P 1'
#
loop_
_entity.id
_entity.type
_entity.pdbx_description
1 polymer ?
#
loop_
_entity_poly.entity_id
_entity_poly.type
_entity_poly.pdbx_seq_one_letter_code
_entity_poly.pdbx_strand_id
1 'polypeptide(L)'
;MIQAKTSDVQSGYDLVADEYARRLYGELQHKPLDRRLLDRFADTVRNVGLACDLGCGPGQIASYLHGRGIQVCGMDLSPGMVQCARRLNPEIEFYAGDMRALTVADNTWAGIAAFYAIVNLPPADLAQALREMMRVLAPGGRLLLSFHIGEDSSQIEDLWDSGAALEFHFFRVSTVEDYIRDAGFAIEEIIERDPYSPDVEYQSRRAYIFAQKPMTKITSA
;
A
#
# COMPACT_ATOMS: atom_id res chain seq x y z
N MET A 1 -2.86 7.34 26.06
CA MET A 1 -3.16 7.07 24.63
C MET A 1 -3.16 5.56 24.47
N ILE A 2 -4.31 4.96 24.12
CA ILE A 2 -4.43 3.52 23.86
C ILE A 2 -3.95 3.35 22.43
N GLN A 3 -2.79 2.70 22.24
CA GLN A 3 -2.35 2.28 20.91
C GLN A 3 -3.40 1.32 20.35
N ALA A 4 -3.98 1.63 19.19
CA ALA A 4 -4.87 0.71 18.49
C ALA A 4 -4.09 -0.60 18.27
N LYS A 5 -4.64 -1.71 18.77
CA LYS A 5 -4.03 -3.03 18.56
C LYS A 5 -4.27 -3.44 17.11
N THR A 6 -3.37 -4.21 16.53
CA THR A 6 -3.52 -4.76 15.17
C THR A 6 -4.88 -5.44 14.96
N SER A 7 -5.41 -6.10 16.00
CA SER A 7 -6.75 -6.68 16.01
C SER A 7 -7.87 -5.66 15.82
N ASP A 8 -7.66 -4.41 16.24
CA ASP A 8 -8.68 -3.36 16.14
C ASP A 8 -8.74 -2.83 14.70
N VAL A 9 -7.60 -2.64 14.03
CA VAL A 9 -7.52 -2.24 12.62
C VAL A 9 -8.11 -3.33 11.72
N GLN A 10 -7.72 -4.59 11.93
CA GLN A 10 -8.25 -5.73 11.18
C GLN A 10 -9.77 -5.83 11.32
N SER A 11 -10.27 -5.83 12.56
CA SER A 11 -11.71 -5.95 12.85
C SER A 11 -12.49 -4.76 12.27
N GLY A 12 -11.95 -3.56 12.33
CA GLY A 12 -12.56 -2.37 11.74
C GLY A 12 -12.74 -2.51 10.24
N TYR A 13 -11.70 -2.94 9.52
CA TYR A 13 -11.80 -3.16 8.07
C TYR A 13 -12.66 -4.38 7.70
N ASP A 14 -12.70 -5.43 8.53
CA ASP A 14 -13.62 -6.55 8.31
C ASP A 14 -15.09 -6.10 8.34
N LEU A 15 -15.45 -5.18 9.26
CA LEU A 15 -16.80 -4.63 9.35
C LEU A 15 -17.21 -3.79 8.14
N VAL A 16 -16.27 -3.06 7.53
CA VAL A 16 -16.60 -2.10 6.48
C VAL A 16 -16.27 -2.60 5.07
N ALA A 17 -15.79 -3.81 4.88
CA ALA A 17 -15.21 -4.28 3.62
C ALA A 17 -16.14 -4.07 2.40
N ASP A 18 -17.42 -4.44 2.52
CA ASP A 18 -18.39 -4.27 1.43
C ASP A 18 -18.72 -2.79 1.16
N GLU A 19 -18.89 -2.00 2.22
CA GLU A 19 -19.18 -0.58 2.09
C GLU A 19 -17.97 0.19 1.57
N TYR A 20 -16.76 -0.20 1.97
CA TYR A 20 -15.50 0.34 1.46
C TYR A 20 -15.39 0.09 -0.05
N ALA A 21 -15.65 -1.14 -0.50
CA ALA A 21 -15.66 -1.47 -1.92
C ALA A 21 -16.70 -0.65 -2.68
N ARG A 22 -17.93 -0.55 -2.16
CA ARG A 22 -19.00 0.21 -2.79
C ARG A 22 -18.64 1.68 -3.01
N ARG A 23 -17.91 2.29 -2.06
CA ARG A 23 -17.53 3.72 -2.12
C ARG A 23 -16.25 3.98 -2.89
N LEU A 24 -15.24 3.13 -2.74
CA LEU A 24 -13.87 3.45 -3.12
C LEU A 24 -13.30 2.58 -4.24
N TYR A 25 -13.94 1.46 -4.62
CA TYR A 25 -13.40 0.58 -5.67
C TYR A 25 -13.20 1.32 -7.01
N GLY A 26 -14.04 2.29 -7.33
CA GLY A 26 -13.98 3.11 -8.56
C GLY A 26 -13.13 4.38 -8.45
N GLU A 27 -12.49 4.65 -7.31
CA GLU A 27 -11.86 5.96 -7.01
C GLU A 27 -10.79 6.40 -8.02
N LEU A 28 -10.06 5.43 -8.60
CA LEU A 28 -9.00 5.72 -9.58
C LEU A 28 -9.53 6.43 -10.84
N GLN A 29 -10.82 6.31 -11.17
CA GLN A 29 -11.43 7.02 -12.32
C GLN A 29 -11.29 8.54 -12.17
N HIS A 30 -11.29 9.04 -10.94
CA HIS A 30 -11.22 10.46 -10.62
C HIS A 30 -9.83 10.91 -10.15
N LYS A 31 -8.82 10.01 -10.16
CA LYS A 31 -7.46 10.27 -9.67
C LYS A 31 -6.42 10.13 -10.80
N PRO A 32 -6.31 11.10 -11.71
CA PRO A 32 -5.47 10.99 -12.92
C PRO A 32 -3.97 10.87 -12.61
N LEU A 33 -3.45 11.51 -11.56
CA LEU A 33 -2.04 11.36 -11.19
C LEU A 33 -1.77 9.95 -10.67
N ASP A 34 -2.63 9.43 -9.79
CA ASP A 34 -2.50 8.08 -9.22
C ASP A 34 -2.43 7.04 -10.35
N ARG A 35 -3.31 7.15 -11.37
CA ARG A 35 -3.23 6.28 -12.55
C ARG A 35 -1.90 6.39 -13.29
N ARG A 36 -1.39 7.60 -13.53
CA ARG A 36 -0.10 7.78 -14.22
C ARG A 36 1.07 7.18 -13.43
N LEU A 37 1.03 7.27 -12.09
CA LEU A 37 2.07 6.70 -11.24
C LEU A 37 1.99 5.17 -11.24
N LEU A 38 0.78 4.61 -11.23
CA LEU A 38 0.55 3.17 -11.38
C LEU A 38 0.94 2.67 -12.78
N ASP A 39 0.67 3.43 -13.85
CA ASP A 39 1.12 3.11 -15.21
C ASP A 39 2.66 3.06 -15.27
N ARG A 40 3.33 4.07 -14.70
CA ARG A 40 4.79 4.07 -14.61
C ARG A 40 5.32 2.89 -13.79
N PHE A 41 4.73 2.58 -12.66
CA PHE A 41 5.08 1.39 -11.87
C PHE A 41 4.92 0.12 -12.70
N ALA A 42 3.76 -0.04 -13.37
CA ALA A 42 3.50 -1.18 -14.23
C ALA A 42 4.58 -1.35 -15.32
N ASP A 43 5.00 -0.26 -15.96
CA ASP A 43 6.06 -0.31 -16.99
C ASP A 43 7.41 -0.79 -16.43
N THR A 44 7.71 -0.52 -15.15
CA THR A 44 8.97 -0.96 -14.53
C THR A 44 8.97 -2.44 -14.13
N VAL A 45 7.82 -3.05 -13.87
CA VAL A 45 7.69 -4.44 -13.41
C VAL A 45 7.16 -5.38 -14.51
N ARG A 46 6.72 -4.84 -15.65
CA ARG A 46 6.21 -5.62 -16.78
C ARG A 46 7.25 -6.63 -17.28
N ASN A 47 6.86 -7.90 -17.34
CA ASN A 47 7.73 -9.02 -17.75
C ASN A 47 8.96 -9.25 -16.86
N VAL A 48 9.01 -8.65 -15.66
CA VAL A 48 10.10 -8.87 -14.69
C VAL A 48 9.72 -9.97 -13.70
N GLY A 49 8.48 -10.00 -13.23
CA GLY A 49 7.98 -11.00 -12.28
C GLY A 49 6.67 -10.58 -11.62
N LEU A 50 6.29 -11.31 -10.58
CA LEU A 50 5.08 -11.04 -9.81
C LEU A 50 5.22 -9.72 -9.03
N ALA A 51 4.23 -8.84 -9.12
CA ALA A 51 4.08 -7.68 -8.25
C ALA A 51 3.04 -7.96 -7.16
N CYS A 52 3.09 -7.20 -6.06
CA CYS A 52 2.10 -7.26 -4.99
C CYS A 52 1.47 -5.88 -4.77
N ASP A 53 0.14 -5.86 -4.72
CA ASP A 53 -0.64 -4.77 -4.12
C ASP A 53 -0.72 -5.04 -2.62
N LEU A 54 0.07 -4.31 -1.83
CA LEU A 54 0.22 -4.54 -0.39
C LEU A 54 -0.65 -3.56 0.41
N GLY A 55 -1.57 -4.09 1.23
CA GLY A 55 -2.68 -3.36 1.79
C GLY A 55 -3.77 -3.13 0.72
N CYS A 56 -4.11 -4.20 0.00
CA CYS A 56 -4.87 -4.13 -1.24
C CYS A 56 -6.35 -3.74 -1.05
N GLY A 57 -6.88 -3.76 0.18
CA GLY A 57 -8.29 -3.55 0.41
C GLY A 57 -9.16 -4.45 -0.48
N PRO A 58 -10.19 -3.92 -1.17
CA PRO A 58 -11.03 -4.70 -2.08
C PRO A 58 -10.38 -4.97 -3.46
N GLY A 59 -9.08 -4.67 -3.64
CA GLY A 59 -8.30 -5.04 -4.81
C GLY A 59 -8.36 -4.08 -6.00
N GLN A 60 -8.74 -2.82 -5.82
CA GLN A 60 -8.85 -1.86 -6.94
C GLN A 60 -7.50 -1.54 -7.60
N ILE A 61 -6.41 -1.49 -6.83
CA ILE A 61 -5.06 -1.25 -7.36
C ILE A 61 -4.56 -2.50 -8.08
N ALA A 62 -4.72 -3.68 -7.47
CA ALA A 62 -4.38 -4.96 -8.12
C ALA A 62 -5.13 -5.13 -9.45
N SER A 63 -6.45 -4.85 -9.48
CA SER A 63 -7.28 -4.87 -10.68
C SER A 63 -6.75 -3.92 -11.76
N TYR A 64 -6.40 -2.70 -11.37
CA TYR A 64 -5.83 -1.72 -12.28
C TYR A 64 -4.52 -2.22 -12.91
N LEU A 65 -3.59 -2.72 -12.08
CA LEU A 65 -2.30 -3.25 -12.54
C LEU A 65 -2.46 -4.49 -13.42
N HIS A 66 -3.37 -5.41 -13.06
CA HIS A 66 -3.71 -6.57 -13.89
C HIS A 66 -4.21 -6.15 -15.27
N GLY A 67 -5.10 -5.14 -15.32
CA GLY A 67 -5.57 -4.54 -16.58
C GLY A 67 -4.47 -3.89 -17.43
N ARG A 68 -3.30 -3.61 -16.84
CA ARG A 68 -2.07 -3.16 -17.54
C ARG A 68 -1.16 -4.32 -17.97
N GLY A 69 -1.60 -5.56 -17.81
CA GLY A 69 -0.85 -6.75 -18.19
C GLY A 69 0.26 -7.14 -17.22
N ILE A 70 0.14 -6.73 -15.95
CA ILE A 70 1.08 -7.09 -14.88
C ILE A 70 0.59 -8.37 -14.20
N GLN A 71 1.50 -9.32 -13.97
CA GLN A 71 1.25 -10.39 -13.03
C GLN A 71 1.24 -9.81 -11.62
N VAL A 72 0.09 -9.83 -10.96
CA VAL A 72 -0.10 -9.20 -9.65
C VAL A 72 -0.88 -10.09 -8.71
N CYS A 73 -0.50 -10.07 -7.44
CA CYS A 73 -1.31 -10.57 -6.33
C CYS A 73 -1.67 -9.43 -5.38
N GLY A 74 -2.62 -9.64 -4.48
CA GLY A 74 -2.93 -8.68 -3.42
C GLY A 74 -2.75 -9.30 -2.05
N MET A 75 -2.39 -8.45 -1.07
CA MET A 75 -2.32 -8.86 0.33
C MET A 75 -2.90 -7.78 1.23
N ASP A 76 -3.74 -8.17 2.17
CA ASP A 76 -4.34 -7.27 3.16
C ASP A 76 -4.38 -7.90 4.55
N LEU A 77 -4.36 -7.08 5.59
CA LEU A 77 -4.48 -7.53 6.98
C LEU A 77 -5.88 -8.07 7.27
N SER A 78 -6.92 -7.50 6.64
CA SER A 78 -8.33 -7.84 6.85
C SER A 78 -8.76 -9.03 5.97
N PRO A 79 -9.13 -10.18 6.55
CA PRO A 79 -9.78 -11.27 5.82
C PRO A 79 -11.04 -10.85 5.08
N GLY A 80 -11.83 -9.91 5.64
CA GLY A 80 -13.02 -9.35 5.00
C GLY A 80 -12.69 -8.61 3.71
N MET A 81 -11.63 -7.77 3.71
CA MET A 81 -11.13 -7.12 2.51
C MET A 81 -10.66 -8.14 1.47
N VAL A 82 -9.89 -9.14 1.88
CA VAL A 82 -9.41 -10.22 0.99
C VAL A 82 -10.59 -10.99 0.36
N GLN A 83 -11.62 -11.30 1.14
CA GLN A 83 -12.81 -11.97 0.60
C GLN A 83 -13.54 -11.09 -0.43
N CYS A 84 -13.66 -9.79 -0.14
CA CYS A 84 -14.22 -8.82 -1.07
C CYS A 84 -13.39 -8.71 -2.36
N ALA A 85 -12.05 -8.62 -2.23
CA ALA A 85 -11.13 -8.55 -3.36
C ALA A 85 -11.25 -9.77 -4.29
N ARG A 86 -11.30 -10.98 -3.73
CA ARG A 86 -11.49 -12.24 -4.48
C ARG A 86 -12.82 -12.28 -5.23
N ARG A 87 -13.88 -11.74 -4.63
CA ARG A 87 -15.20 -11.69 -5.25
C ARG A 87 -15.23 -10.72 -6.43
N LEU A 88 -14.56 -9.59 -6.31
CA LEU A 88 -14.53 -8.53 -7.33
C LEU A 88 -13.52 -8.80 -8.46
N ASN A 89 -12.46 -9.58 -8.18
CA ASN A 89 -11.36 -9.83 -9.12
C ASN A 89 -10.98 -11.32 -9.07
N PRO A 90 -11.83 -12.23 -9.58
CA PRO A 90 -11.63 -13.67 -9.47
C PRO A 90 -10.40 -14.21 -10.22
N GLU A 91 -9.81 -13.42 -11.12
CA GLU A 91 -8.60 -13.73 -11.87
C GLU A 91 -7.30 -13.39 -11.13
N ILE A 92 -7.37 -12.71 -9.97
CA ILE A 92 -6.23 -12.28 -9.18
C ILE A 92 -6.21 -13.06 -7.86
N GLU A 93 -5.02 -13.46 -7.44
CA GLU A 93 -4.85 -14.12 -6.15
C GLU A 93 -4.70 -13.08 -5.02
N PHE A 94 -5.46 -13.28 -3.94
CA PHE A 94 -5.42 -12.42 -2.75
C PHE A 94 -5.19 -13.25 -1.50
N TYR A 95 -4.37 -12.71 -0.59
CA TYR A 95 -3.97 -13.38 0.65
C TYR A 95 -4.18 -12.48 1.85
N ALA A 96 -4.59 -13.07 2.99
CA ALA A 96 -4.56 -12.35 4.26
C ALA A 96 -3.13 -12.37 4.81
N GLY A 97 -2.64 -11.22 5.28
CA GLY A 97 -1.28 -11.11 5.82
C GLY A 97 -0.97 -9.76 6.43
N ASP A 98 -0.02 -9.76 7.36
CA ASP A 98 0.49 -8.56 8.01
C ASP A 98 1.78 -8.10 7.30
N MET A 99 1.81 -6.85 6.83
CA MET A 99 2.99 -6.30 6.15
C MET A 99 4.23 -6.18 7.06
N ARG A 100 4.06 -6.32 8.39
CA ARG A 100 5.16 -6.33 9.36
C ARG A 100 5.79 -7.71 9.52
N ALA A 101 5.15 -8.78 9.01
CA ALA A 101 5.61 -10.16 9.11
C ALA A 101 5.11 -10.96 7.90
N LEU A 102 5.65 -10.68 6.72
CA LEU A 102 5.21 -11.28 5.47
C LEU A 102 5.62 -12.76 5.39
N THR A 103 4.64 -13.64 5.20
CA THR A 103 4.86 -15.08 4.99
C THR A 103 5.30 -15.41 3.54
N VAL A 104 6.14 -14.57 2.99
CA VAL A 104 6.66 -14.61 1.62
C VAL A 104 8.18 -14.81 1.70
N ALA A 105 8.73 -15.63 0.83
CA ALA A 105 10.16 -15.85 0.77
C ALA A 105 10.92 -14.58 0.34
N ASP A 106 12.20 -14.51 0.71
CA ASP A 106 13.08 -13.43 0.29
C ASP A 106 13.17 -13.35 -1.23
N ASN A 107 13.27 -12.13 -1.76
CA ASN A 107 13.51 -11.90 -3.19
C ASN A 107 12.44 -12.49 -4.13
N THR A 108 11.18 -12.51 -3.71
CA THR A 108 10.08 -13.12 -4.46
C THR A 108 9.40 -12.14 -5.43
N TRP A 109 9.17 -10.89 -4.99
CA TRP A 109 8.38 -9.95 -5.78
C TRP A 109 9.24 -9.02 -6.62
N ALA A 110 8.84 -8.80 -7.87
CA ALA A 110 9.45 -7.82 -8.75
C ALA A 110 9.08 -6.38 -8.38
N GLY A 111 7.92 -6.19 -7.73
CA GLY A 111 7.46 -4.89 -7.27
C GLY A 111 6.41 -4.96 -6.17
N ILE A 112 6.32 -3.90 -5.41
CA ILE A 112 5.28 -3.66 -4.40
C ILE A 112 4.64 -2.30 -4.70
N ALA A 113 3.31 -2.27 -4.86
CA ALA A 113 2.51 -1.07 -4.80
C ALA A 113 1.81 -1.05 -3.43
N ALA A 114 2.15 -0.07 -2.57
CA ALA A 114 1.55 0.10 -1.26
C ALA A 114 0.81 1.46 -1.23
N PHE A 115 -0.41 1.46 -1.78
CA PHE A 115 -1.22 2.66 -1.96
C PHE A 115 -2.06 2.93 -0.72
N TYR A 116 -1.69 3.98 0.04
CA TYR A 116 -2.32 4.35 1.31
C TYR A 116 -2.38 3.22 2.33
N ALA A 117 -1.49 2.21 2.18
CA ALA A 117 -1.48 1.01 3.00
C ALA A 117 -0.87 1.23 4.39
N ILE A 118 0.06 2.19 4.52
CA ILE A 118 0.75 2.47 5.78
C ILE A 118 -0.02 3.39 6.73
N VAL A 119 -1.15 3.94 6.27
CA VAL A 119 -1.92 4.95 7.05
C VAL A 119 -2.51 4.41 8.36
N ASN A 120 -2.66 3.11 8.50
CA ASN A 120 -3.10 2.46 9.73
C ASN A 120 -1.96 1.81 10.52
N LEU A 121 -0.70 1.98 10.09
CA LEU A 121 0.45 1.54 10.85
C LEU A 121 0.84 2.59 11.90
N PRO A 122 0.97 2.21 13.16
CA PRO A 122 1.65 3.06 14.13
C PRO A 122 3.05 3.44 13.60
N PRO A 123 3.51 4.69 13.79
CA PRO A 123 4.83 5.11 13.31
C PRO A 123 5.98 4.19 13.75
N ALA A 124 5.87 3.58 14.94
CA ALA A 124 6.86 2.64 15.46
C ALA A 124 6.97 1.35 14.61
N ASP A 125 5.91 0.95 13.91
CA ASP A 125 5.85 -0.28 13.12
C ASP A 125 6.30 -0.07 11.66
N LEU A 126 6.38 1.19 11.20
CA LEU A 126 6.70 1.52 9.81
C LEU A 126 8.09 0.99 9.40
N ALA A 127 9.08 1.13 10.28
CA ALA A 127 10.43 0.63 10.03
C ALA A 127 10.46 -0.90 9.80
N GLN A 128 9.65 -1.66 10.55
CA GLN A 128 9.55 -3.10 10.40
C GLN A 128 8.86 -3.47 9.09
N ALA A 129 7.76 -2.81 8.74
CA ALA A 129 7.07 -3.05 7.47
C ALA A 129 7.97 -2.78 6.27
N LEU A 130 8.74 -1.70 6.28
CA LEU A 130 9.68 -1.38 5.20
C LEU A 130 10.84 -2.40 5.11
N ARG A 131 11.33 -2.93 6.24
CA ARG A 131 12.33 -4.03 6.20
C ARG A 131 11.76 -5.30 5.59
N GLU A 132 10.51 -5.64 5.88
CA GLU A 132 9.83 -6.79 5.25
C GLU A 132 9.62 -6.56 3.75
N MET A 133 9.16 -5.37 3.34
CA MET A 133 9.07 -5.02 1.91
C MET A 133 10.45 -5.15 1.21
N MET A 134 11.52 -4.65 1.85
CA MET A 134 12.88 -4.80 1.34
C MET A 134 13.30 -6.28 1.23
N ARG A 135 12.97 -7.10 2.22
CA ARG A 135 13.33 -8.52 2.25
C ARG A 135 12.68 -9.28 1.09
N VAL A 136 11.37 -9.09 0.87
CA VAL A 136 10.60 -9.86 -0.12
C VAL A 136 10.79 -9.38 -1.55
N LEU A 137 11.21 -8.13 -1.77
CA LEU A 137 11.53 -7.65 -3.11
C LEU A 137 12.78 -8.33 -3.66
N ALA A 138 12.75 -8.70 -4.93
CA ALA A 138 13.93 -9.17 -5.67
C ALA A 138 14.97 -8.03 -5.82
N PRO A 139 16.26 -8.34 -5.99
CA PRO A 139 17.26 -7.33 -6.35
C PRO A 139 16.82 -6.55 -7.59
N GLY A 140 16.86 -5.23 -7.52
CA GLY A 140 16.30 -4.34 -8.56
C GLY A 140 14.78 -4.16 -8.50
N GLY A 141 14.09 -4.85 -7.58
CA GLY A 141 12.64 -4.73 -7.40
C GLY A 141 12.18 -3.33 -7.00
N ARG A 142 10.96 -2.97 -7.34
CA ARG A 142 10.41 -1.62 -7.25
C ARG A 142 9.40 -1.50 -6.11
N LEU A 143 9.49 -0.39 -5.38
CA LEU A 143 8.49 0.05 -4.41
C LEU A 143 7.83 1.33 -4.91
N LEU A 144 6.50 1.34 -4.93
CA LEU A 144 5.69 2.55 -5.03
C LEU A 144 4.83 2.65 -3.77
N LEU A 145 5.17 3.62 -2.92
CA LEU A 145 4.50 3.89 -1.66
C LEU A 145 3.72 5.19 -1.75
N SER A 146 2.48 5.23 -1.25
CA SER A 146 1.74 6.48 -1.09
C SER A 146 1.14 6.62 0.30
N PHE A 147 1.04 7.87 0.78
CA PHE A 147 0.52 8.19 2.11
C PHE A 147 0.01 9.63 2.19
N HIS A 148 -0.72 9.92 3.28
CA HIS A 148 -1.16 11.25 3.63
C HIS A 148 -0.04 12.03 4.34
N ILE A 149 0.22 13.27 3.90
CA ILE A 149 1.22 14.15 4.51
C ILE A 149 0.61 14.86 5.71
N GLY A 150 1.30 14.81 6.85
CA GLY A 150 0.93 15.49 8.09
C GLY A 150 1.78 15.05 9.27
N GLU A 151 1.38 15.47 10.46
CA GLU A 151 2.11 15.19 11.71
C GLU A 151 1.23 14.50 12.74
N ASP A 152 -0.08 14.54 12.54
CA ASP A 152 -1.08 14.08 13.49
C ASP A 152 -1.69 12.74 13.04
N SER A 153 -2.35 12.07 13.96
CA SER A 153 -3.29 11.00 13.66
C SER A 153 -4.73 11.52 13.67
N SER A 154 -5.60 10.91 12.87
CA SER A 154 -7.02 11.16 12.88
C SER A 154 -7.75 9.90 13.33
N GLN A 155 -8.52 9.98 14.40
CA GLN A 155 -9.41 8.91 14.81
C GLN A 155 -10.79 9.12 14.21
N ILE A 156 -11.32 8.09 13.59
CA ILE A 156 -12.72 8.01 13.17
C ILE A 156 -13.39 6.99 14.08
N GLU A 157 -14.28 7.45 14.94
CA GLU A 157 -14.95 6.58 15.95
C GLU A 157 -15.98 5.64 15.31
N ASP A 158 -16.58 6.05 14.21
CA ASP A 158 -17.58 5.28 13.49
C ASP A 158 -17.51 5.58 11.99
N LEU A 159 -16.74 4.75 11.28
CA LEU A 159 -16.56 4.92 9.83
C LEU A 159 -17.85 4.53 9.10
N TRP A 160 -18.56 5.52 8.56
CA TRP A 160 -19.79 5.35 7.77
C TRP A 160 -20.95 4.66 8.50
N ASP A 161 -21.13 4.94 9.78
CA ASP A 161 -22.20 4.34 10.63
C ASP A 161 -22.11 2.80 10.70
N SER A 162 -20.90 2.26 10.64
CA SER A 162 -20.64 0.80 10.63
C SER A 162 -20.28 0.23 12.01
N GLY A 163 -20.01 1.09 12.98
CA GLY A 163 -19.41 0.70 14.27
C GLY A 163 -17.89 0.46 14.19
N ALA A 164 -17.26 0.69 13.05
CA ALA A 164 -15.81 0.53 12.89
C ALA A 164 -15.07 1.78 13.32
N ALA A 165 -14.24 1.63 14.36
CA ALA A 165 -13.30 2.68 14.78
C ALA A 165 -11.93 2.44 14.10
N LEU A 166 -11.40 3.43 13.41
CA LEU A 166 -10.11 3.36 12.75
C LEU A 166 -9.25 4.57 13.09
N GLU A 167 -7.96 4.35 13.29
CA GLU A 167 -6.97 5.41 13.42
C GLU A 167 -6.15 5.51 12.13
N PHE A 168 -6.04 6.74 11.60
CA PHE A 168 -5.27 7.07 10.41
C PHE A 168 -4.08 7.93 10.79
N HIS A 169 -2.89 7.47 10.50
CA HIS A 169 -1.65 8.21 10.73
C HIS A 169 -1.26 8.99 9.48
N PHE A 170 -0.89 10.25 9.69
CA PHE A 170 -0.26 11.08 8.68
C PHE A 170 1.26 11.11 8.94
N PHE A 171 2.03 11.24 7.89
CA PHE A 171 3.49 11.18 8.01
C PHE A 171 4.13 12.40 7.37
N ARG A 172 5.18 12.92 8.01
CA ARG A 172 6.10 13.85 7.35
C ARG A 172 6.86 13.10 6.25
N VAL A 173 7.00 13.72 5.09
CA VAL A 173 7.72 13.11 3.95
C VAL A 173 9.15 12.73 4.36
N SER A 174 9.87 13.64 5.05
CA SER A 174 11.23 13.39 5.54
C SER A 174 11.32 12.18 6.48
N THR A 175 10.33 11.98 7.35
CA THR A 175 10.32 10.82 8.25
C THR A 175 10.19 9.50 7.48
N VAL A 176 9.29 9.44 6.49
CA VAL A 176 9.13 8.24 5.66
C VAL A 176 10.37 8.02 4.78
N GLU A 177 10.95 9.10 4.25
CA GLU A 177 12.21 9.07 3.48
C GLU A 177 13.34 8.44 4.30
N ASP A 178 13.53 8.88 5.56
CA ASP A 178 14.54 8.33 6.44
C ASP A 178 14.33 6.84 6.69
N TYR A 179 13.10 6.40 7.00
CA TYR A 179 12.79 4.99 7.20
C TYR A 179 13.01 4.13 5.93
N ILE A 180 12.71 4.66 4.74
CA ILE A 180 12.96 3.98 3.46
C ILE A 180 14.46 3.80 3.24
N ARG A 181 15.27 4.85 3.49
CA ARG A 181 16.74 4.78 3.39
C ARG A 181 17.35 3.82 4.41
N ASP A 182 16.87 3.87 5.66
CA ASP A 182 17.33 2.99 6.75
C ASP A 182 16.98 1.51 6.48
N ALA A 183 15.87 1.24 5.79
CA ALA A 183 15.54 -0.09 5.31
C ALA A 183 16.43 -0.56 4.15
N GLY A 184 17.25 0.32 3.56
CA GLY A 184 18.23 0.00 2.51
C GLY A 184 17.75 0.29 1.08
N PHE A 185 16.61 0.93 0.89
CA PHE A 185 16.12 1.31 -0.44
C PHE A 185 16.90 2.51 -1.02
N ALA A 186 17.07 2.51 -2.34
CA ALA A 186 17.46 3.68 -3.10
C ALA A 186 16.19 4.43 -3.55
N ILE A 187 15.97 5.63 -3.03
CA ILE A 187 14.86 6.49 -3.46
C ILE A 187 15.18 7.05 -4.84
N GLU A 188 14.25 6.91 -5.77
CA GLU A 188 14.36 7.42 -7.14
C GLU A 188 13.65 8.76 -7.30
N GLU A 189 12.47 8.90 -6.70
CA GLU A 189 11.66 10.11 -6.83
C GLU A 189 10.66 10.22 -5.69
N ILE A 190 10.41 11.45 -5.25
CA ILE A 190 9.35 11.82 -4.31
C ILE A 190 8.45 12.84 -5.00
N ILE A 191 7.16 12.57 -5.02
CA ILE A 191 6.15 13.41 -5.65
C ILE A 191 5.13 13.79 -4.58
N GLU A 192 4.85 15.07 -4.44
CA GLU A 192 3.82 15.58 -3.54
C GLU A 192 2.71 16.26 -4.35
N ARG A 193 1.48 16.19 -3.86
CA ARG A 193 0.35 16.95 -4.43
C ARG A 193 -0.64 17.41 -3.36
N ASP A 194 -1.35 18.45 -3.70
CA ASP A 194 -2.55 18.84 -3.00
C ASP A 194 -3.70 17.85 -3.28
N PRO A 195 -4.72 17.77 -2.39
CA PRO A 195 -5.87 16.91 -2.63
C PRO A 195 -6.63 17.32 -3.90
N TYR A 196 -7.31 16.34 -4.51
CA TYR A 196 -8.38 16.62 -5.46
C TYR A 196 -9.57 17.25 -4.72
N SER A 197 -10.66 17.56 -5.43
CA SER A 197 -11.85 18.15 -4.82
C SER A 197 -12.46 17.25 -3.72
N PRO A 198 -13.20 17.85 -2.74
CA PRO A 198 -13.75 17.10 -1.59
C PRO A 198 -14.70 15.95 -1.94
N ASP A 199 -15.31 15.99 -3.13
CA ASP A 199 -16.16 14.93 -3.67
C ASP A 199 -15.37 13.72 -4.19
N VAL A 200 -14.04 13.88 -4.42
CA VAL A 200 -13.16 12.83 -4.92
C VAL A 200 -12.39 12.15 -3.80
N GLU A 201 -11.91 12.92 -2.82
CA GLU A 201 -11.06 12.35 -1.77
C GLU A 201 -11.01 13.18 -0.49
N TYR A 202 -10.49 12.57 0.57
CA TYR A 202 -10.21 13.25 1.84
C TYR A 202 -9.22 14.39 1.65
N GLN A 203 -9.44 15.53 2.31
CA GLN A 203 -8.72 16.78 2.12
C GLN A 203 -7.40 16.84 2.91
N SER A 204 -6.40 16.08 2.45
CA SER A 204 -5.01 16.18 2.91
C SER A 204 -4.06 16.15 1.72
N ARG A 205 -2.87 16.70 1.89
CA ARG A 205 -1.79 16.53 0.90
C ARG A 205 -1.34 15.06 0.83
N ARG A 206 -0.81 14.66 -0.31
CA ARG A 206 -0.38 13.29 -0.59
C ARG A 206 1.09 13.28 -0.99
N ALA A 207 1.80 12.21 -0.58
CA ALA A 207 3.12 11.88 -1.10
C ALA A 207 3.10 10.51 -1.79
N TYR A 208 3.95 10.41 -2.80
CA TYR A 208 4.25 9.18 -3.53
C TYR A 208 5.76 9.04 -3.61
N ILE A 209 6.28 7.88 -3.24
CA ILE A 209 7.72 7.61 -3.26
C ILE A 209 7.98 6.40 -4.16
N PHE A 210 8.78 6.62 -5.20
CA PHE A 210 9.38 5.55 -5.97
C PHE A 210 10.74 5.20 -5.36
N ALA A 211 10.94 3.94 -5.06
CA ALA A 211 12.20 3.44 -4.54
C ALA A 211 12.54 2.07 -5.12
N GLN A 212 13.80 1.70 -5.08
CA GLN A 212 14.31 0.45 -5.61
C GLN A 212 15.14 -0.28 -4.57
N LYS A 213 14.97 -1.60 -4.50
CA LYS A 213 15.95 -2.48 -3.85
C LYS A 213 17.23 -2.48 -4.67
N PRO A 214 18.39 -2.12 -4.13
CA PRO A 214 19.64 -2.14 -4.88
C PRO A 214 19.92 -3.51 -5.48
N MET A 215 20.56 -3.53 -6.66
CA MET A 215 21.09 -4.77 -7.23
C MET A 215 22.19 -5.32 -6.31
N THR A 216 22.16 -6.60 -6.03
CA THR A 216 23.26 -7.23 -5.30
C THR A 216 24.55 -7.06 -6.13
N LYS A 217 25.57 -6.41 -5.58
CA LYS A 217 26.89 -6.35 -6.26
C LYS A 217 27.39 -7.78 -6.39
N ILE A 218 27.51 -8.29 -7.61
CA ILE A 218 28.27 -9.52 -7.88
C ILE A 218 29.72 -9.14 -7.60
N THR A 219 30.22 -9.49 -6.44
CA THR A 219 31.65 -9.43 -6.16
C THR A 219 32.23 -10.58 -6.99
N SER A 220 32.79 -10.27 -8.16
CA SER A 220 33.62 -11.21 -8.92
C SER A 220 34.82 -11.54 -8.04
N ALA A 221 34.87 -12.81 -7.60
CA ALA A 221 36.01 -13.38 -6.91
C ALA A 221 37.19 -13.56 -7.86
#